data_3b943bcc035f13f4cc1ea2bc6da6fb4c
#
_entry.id   3b943bcc035f13f4cc1ea2bc6da6fb4c
#
_cell.length_a   1.000
_cell.length_b   1.000
_cell.length_c   1.000
_cell.angle_alpha   90.00
_cell.angle_beta   90.00
_cell.angle_gamma   90.00
#
_symmetry.space_group_name_H-M   'P 1'
#
loop_
_entity.id
_entity.type
_entity.pdbx_description
1 polymer ?
#
loop_
_entity_poly.entity_id
_entity_poly.type
_entity_poly.pdbx_seq_one_letter_code
_entity_poly.pdbx_strand_id
1 'polypeptide(L)'
;HVRGLSKDSGLEGSELLSDEYLHSKASAETLHAAYGDVAETVEQLSSNLVPVDKPNGFVGFLSEWLGVRILHTRSVTKYEEYREQLHQIDTGREILDGAIYPGRLAPAPMAFRFRESRTVSSDRSYSLVNLVMMFFIFCFVGWVWEVSLAFISEGTFVNRGTLHGPWLPIYGTGGVIILILLKKLRKKPLFEFLAAMVLCGGLEYFSSWYLEKTHGGQRWWDYTGYFLNLNGRICAEGLLTFGLGGLAIVYLLAPALDNLLSRIDTRKLTVVAVVLLAFYCVDQAYSAQHPNIGAGITDYKGSATSQVS
;
A
#
# COMPACT_ATOMS: atom_id res chain seq x y z
N HIS A 1 -19.03 -37.91 -14.19
CA HIS A 1 -18.87 -36.74 -15.06
C HIS A 1 -18.62 -37.15 -16.52
N VAL A 2 -17.72 -38.09 -16.79
CA VAL A 2 -17.36 -38.55 -18.15
C VAL A 2 -18.52 -39.22 -18.88
N ARG A 3 -19.42 -39.92 -18.23
CA ARG A 3 -20.57 -40.57 -18.81
C ARG A 3 -21.71 -39.62 -19.27
N GLY A 4 -21.74 -38.37 -18.79
CA GLY A 4 -22.77 -37.39 -19.15
C GLY A 4 -22.49 -36.63 -20.44
N LEU A 5 -21.22 -36.40 -20.75
CA LEU A 5 -20.80 -35.61 -21.93
C LEU A 5 -20.89 -36.37 -23.25
N SER A 6 -20.81 -37.73 -23.21
CA SER A 6 -20.86 -38.58 -24.39
C SER A 6 -22.26 -38.66 -25.05
N LYS A 7 -23.31 -38.25 -24.36
CA LYS A 7 -24.69 -38.38 -24.90
C LYS A 7 -25.19 -37.16 -25.70
N ASP A 8 -24.58 -35.99 -25.50
CA ASP A 8 -25.11 -34.73 -26.05
C ASP A 8 -24.30 -34.13 -27.21
N SER A 9 -23.13 -34.68 -27.55
CA SER A 9 -22.20 -34.02 -28.48
C SER A 9 -22.13 -34.62 -29.90
N GLY A 10 -22.80 -35.75 -30.17
CA GLY A 10 -22.82 -36.34 -31.52
C GLY A 10 -21.48 -36.86 -32.07
N LEU A 11 -20.45 -36.88 -31.23
CA LEU A 11 -19.12 -37.45 -31.50
C LEU A 11 -19.09 -38.93 -31.10
N GLU A 12 -18.34 -39.75 -31.81
CA GLU A 12 -18.15 -41.15 -31.43
C GLU A 12 -17.59 -41.22 -29.99
N GLY A 13 -18.37 -41.84 -29.09
CA GLY A 13 -18.11 -41.82 -27.63
C GLY A 13 -16.78 -42.39 -27.22
N SER A 14 -16.05 -43.09 -28.09
CA SER A 14 -14.69 -43.59 -27.82
C SER A 14 -13.59 -42.53 -27.91
N GLU A 15 -13.72 -41.58 -28.87
CA GLU A 15 -12.72 -40.51 -29.05
C GLU A 15 -12.82 -39.46 -27.95
N LEU A 16 -14.03 -39.06 -27.56
CA LEU A 16 -14.24 -38.09 -26.46
C LEU A 16 -13.75 -38.64 -25.11
N LEU A 17 -13.98 -39.90 -24.85
CA LEU A 17 -13.51 -40.56 -23.61
C LEU A 17 -11.99 -40.70 -23.58
N SER A 18 -11.34 -40.88 -24.74
CA SER A 18 -9.89 -40.95 -24.79
C SER A 18 -9.24 -39.58 -24.58
N ASP A 19 -9.78 -38.53 -25.18
CA ASP A 19 -9.25 -37.16 -25.03
C ASP A 19 -9.43 -36.62 -23.60
N GLU A 20 -10.63 -36.84 -23.03
CA GLU A 20 -10.88 -36.38 -21.63
C GLU A 20 -10.06 -37.20 -20.62
N TYR A 21 -9.85 -38.51 -20.87
CA TYR A 21 -8.97 -39.34 -20.07
C TYR A 21 -7.50 -38.90 -20.17
N LEU A 22 -7.02 -38.58 -21.37
CA LEU A 22 -5.66 -38.09 -21.58
C LEU A 22 -5.45 -36.72 -20.93
N HIS A 23 -6.45 -35.82 -21.04
CA HIS A 23 -6.40 -34.54 -20.36
C HIS A 23 -6.43 -34.66 -18.83
N SER A 24 -7.26 -35.55 -18.29
CA SER A 24 -7.33 -35.78 -16.86
C SER A 24 -6.05 -36.46 -16.31
N LYS A 25 -5.46 -37.35 -17.06
CA LYS A 25 -4.19 -38.00 -16.72
C LYS A 25 -3.03 -37.02 -16.79
N ALA A 26 -2.93 -36.22 -17.86
CA ALA A 26 -1.92 -35.17 -17.99
C ALA A 26 -2.05 -34.12 -16.87
N SER A 27 -3.27 -33.76 -16.48
CA SER A 27 -3.52 -32.86 -15.37
C SER A 27 -3.10 -33.46 -14.02
N ALA A 28 -3.38 -34.75 -13.81
CA ALA A 28 -2.97 -35.46 -12.59
C ALA A 28 -1.43 -35.61 -12.51
N GLU A 29 -0.78 -35.93 -13.62
CA GLU A 29 0.68 -36.01 -13.68
C GLU A 29 1.34 -34.63 -13.44
N THR A 30 0.79 -33.57 -14.02
CA THR A 30 1.25 -32.19 -13.81
C THR A 30 1.06 -31.76 -12.35
N LEU A 31 -0.06 -32.14 -11.77
CA LEU A 31 -0.35 -31.90 -10.36
C LEU A 31 0.67 -32.63 -9.47
N HIS A 32 0.89 -33.90 -9.74
CA HIS A 32 1.83 -34.72 -8.96
C HIS A 32 3.26 -34.20 -9.06
N ALA A 33 3.69 -33.77 -10.26
CA ALA A 33 4.99 -33.15 -10.47
C ALA A 33 5.13 -31.82 -9.71
N ALA A 34 4.08 -30.97 -9.76
CA ALA A 34 4.10 -29.69 -9.05
C ALA A 34 4.14 -29.87 -7.53
N TYR A 35 3.43 -30.87 -6.99
CA TYR A 35 3.53 -31.20 -5.55
C TYR A 35 4.89 -31.78 -5.20
N GLY A 36 5.49 -32.59 -6.07
CA GLY A 36 6.84 -33.08 -5.92
C GLY A 36 7.88 -31.98 -5.85
N ASP A 37 7.82 -31.01 -6.78
CA ASP A 37 8.68 -29.84 -6.79
C ASP A 37 8.55 -28.99 -5.50
N VAL A 38 7.32 -28.82 -5.00
CA VAL A 38 7.08 -28.09 -3.75
C VAL A 38 7.65 -28.86 -2.56
N ALA A 39 7.42 -30.17 -2.50
CA ALA A 39 7.94 -31.02 -1.42
C ALA A 39 9.47 -31.01 -1.38
N GLU A 40 10.13 -31.14 -2.52
CA GLU A 40 11.59 -31.04 -2.63
C GLU A 40 12.11 -29.67 -2.18
N THR A 41 11.44 -28.58 -2.61
CA THR A 41 11.80 -27.21 -2.21
C THR A 41 11.67 -27.02 -0.70
N VAL A 42 10.57 -27.51 -0.10
CA VAL A 42 10.34 -27.45 1.35
C VAL A 42 11.40 -28.24 2.12
N GLU A 43 11.76 -29.41 1.63
CA GLU A 43 12.78 -30.26 2.24
C GLU A 43 14.18 -29.59 2.15
N GLN A 44 14.55 -29.07 0.98
CA GLN A 44 15.83 -28.35 0.78
C GLN A 44 15.92 -27.10 1.65
N LEU A 45 14.87 -26.30 1.71
CA LEU A 45 14.84 -25.11 2.56
C LEU A 45 14.90 -25.48 4.04
N SER A 46 14.16 -26.51 4.44
CA SER A 46 14.14 -26.96 5.83
C SER A 46 15.48 -27.54 6.29
N SER A 47 16.15 -28.29 5.42
CA SER A 47 17.49 -28.88 5.73
C SER A 47 18.60 -27.83 5.82
N ASN A 48 18.51 -26.76 5.03
CA ASN A 48 19.48 -25.67 5.00
C ASN A 48 19.15 -24.50 5.94
N LEU A 49 18.03 -24.58 6.66
CA LEU A 49 17.58 -23.51 7.54
C LEU A 49 18.49 -23.43 8.77
N VAL A 50 19.26 -22.37 8.87
CA VAL A 50 20.08 -22.07 10.05
C VAL A 50 19.30 -21.08 10.93
N PRO A 51 18.93 -21.47 12.16
CA PRO A 51 18.26 -20.58 13.08
C PRO A 51 19.08 -19.31 13.32
N VAL A 52 18.47 -18.15 13.19
CA VAL A 52 19.10 -16.86 13.43
C VAL A 52 18.37 -16.17 14.57
N ASP A 53 19.11 -15.79 15.59
CA ASP A 53 18.54 -15.06 16.71
C ASP A 53 18.02 -13.70 16.29
N LYS A 54 16.90 -13.31 16.89
CA LYS A 54 16.29 -12.01 16.69
C LYS A 54 17.29 -10.89 17.07
N PRO A 55 17.48 -9.87 16.24
CA PRO A 55 18.34 -8.76 16.58
C PRO A 55 17.91 -8.11 17.89
N ASN A 56 18.84 -8.00 18.83
CA ASN A 56 18.59 -7.39 20.14
C ASN A 56 18.70 -5.86 20.05
N GLY A 57 17.96 -5.16 20.93
CA GLY A 57 18.03 -3.73 21.10
C GLY A 57 16.96 -2.95 20.32
N PHE A 58 17.03 -1.61 20.46
CA PHE A 58 16.03 -0.67 19.93
C PHE A 58 15.87 -0.75 18.41
N VAL A 59 16.95 -1.00 17.68
CA VAL A 59 16.93 -1.13 16.22
C VAL A 59 16.16 -2.38 15.75
N GLY A 60 16.39 -3.53 16.43
CA GLY A 60 15.64 -4.75 16.16
C GLY A 60 14.16 -4.61 16.49
N PHE A 61 13.84 -3.95 17.61
CA PHE A 61 12.47 -3.62 17.99
C PHE A 61 11.80 -2.71 16.96
N LEU A 62 12.46 -1.63 16.52
CA LEU A 62 11.93 -0.72 15.51
C LEU A 62 11.72 -1.42 14.16
N SER A 63 12.69 -2.19 13.68
CA SER A 63 12.59 -2.93 12.42
C SER A 63 11.39 -3.87 12.42
N GLU A 64 11.15 -4.57 13.52
CA GLU A 64 10.01 -5.48 13.65
C GLU A 64 8.69 -4.74 13.84
N TRP A 65 8.69 -3.72 14.70
CA TRP A 65 7.47 -2.98 15.05
C TRP A 65 6.97 -2.12 13.90
N LEU A 66 7.86 -1.38 13.25
CA LEU A 66 7.52 -0.52 12.10
C LEU A 66 7.45 -1.29 10.78
N GLY A 67 8.06 -2.47 10.70
CA GLY A 67 8.16 -3.25 9.46
C GLY A 67 8.98 -2.56 8.37
N VAL A 68 9.85 -1.64 8.75
CA VAL A 68 10.71 -0.85 7.87
C VAL A 68 12.14 -1.32 8.07
N ARG A 69 12.85 -1.57 6.96
CA ARG A 69 14.29 -1.86 6.96
C ARG A 69 15.07 -0.56 7.13
N ILE A 70 15.13 -0.04 8.36
CA ILE A 70 15.77 1.26 8.65
C ILE A 70 17.29 1.19 8.58
N LEU A 71 17.87 0.05 8.97
CA LEU A 71 19.32 -0.15 8.96
C LEU A 71 19.65 -1.53 8.40
N HIS A 72 20.39 -1.56 7.30
CA HIS A 72 20.97 -2.79 6.76
C HIS A 72 22.19 -3.23 7.59
N THR A 73 21.97 -3.51 8.87
CA THR A 73 23.01 -4.20 9.64
C THR A 73 23.02 -5.67 9.25
N ARG A 74 24.20 -6.27 9.19
CA ARG A 74 24.38 -7.69 8.78
C ARG A 74 23.52 -8.67 9.58
N SER A 75 23.22 -8.36 10.85
CA SER A 75 22.34 -9.16 11.73
C SER A 75 20.85 -9.03 11.35
N VAL A 76 20.38 -7.82 11.00
CA VAL A 76 19.00 -7.58 10.59
C VAL A 76 18.73 -8.27 9.25
N THR A 77 19.67 -8.13 8.28
CA THR A 77 19.54 -8.78 6.96
C THR A 77 19.47 -10.30 7.08
N LYS A 78 20.34 -10.91 7.89
CA LYS A 78 20.32 -12.35 8.12
C LYS A 78 19.05 -12.85 8.79
N TYR A 79 18.51 -12.09 9.74
CA TYR A 79 17.25 -12.44 10.40
C TYR A 79 16.05 -12.31 9.46
N GLU A 80 16.06 -11.32 8.57
CA GLU A 80 15.01 -11.16 7.55
C GLU A 80 15.07 -12.29 6.51
N GLU A 81 16.26 -12.67 6.05
CA GLU A 81 16.45 -13.83 5.16
C GLU A 81 15.94 -15.12 5.83
N TYR A 82 16.25 -15.33 7.09
CA TYR A 82 15.75 -16.47 7.87
C TYR A 82 14.21 -16.45 7.97
N ARG A 83 13.61 -15.31 8.25
CA ARG A 83 12.15 -15.18 8.30
C ARG A 83 11.48 -15.42 6.95
N GLU A 84 12.09 -14.96 5.87
CA GLU A 84 11.60 -15.20 4.51
C GLU A 84 11.65 -16.70 4.16
N GLN A 85 12.72 -17.37 4.51
CA GLN A 85 12.84 -18.83 4.34
C GLN A 85 11.79 -19.58 5.15
N LEU A 86 11.56 -19.20 6.41
CA LEU A 86 10.50 -19.77 7.22
C LEU A 86 9.12 -19.58 6.57
N HIS A 87 8.84 -18.40 6.07
CA HIS A 87 7.58 -18.12 5.40
C HIS A 87 7.40 -18.95 4.13
N GLN A 88 8.47 -19.17 3.35
CA GLN A 88 8.43 -20.05 2.18
C GLN A 88 8.18 -21.50 2.55
N ILE A 89 8.80 -22.01 3.62
CA ILE A 89 8.57 -23.35 4.15
C ILE A 89 7.11 -23.51 4.61
N ASP A 90 6.59 -22.54 5.36
CA ASP A 90 5.21 -22.62 5.87
C ASP A 90 4.20 -22.55 4.72
N THR A 91 4.42 -21.68 3.74
CA THR A 91 3.58 -21.61 2.53
C THR A 91 3.65 -22.92 1.72
N GLY A 92 4.84 -23.50 1.59
CA GLY A 92 5.00 -24.78 0.91
C GLY A 92 4.27 -25.91 1.63
N ARG A 93 4.31 -25.95 2.96
CA ARG A 93 3.55 -26.91 3.76
C ARG A 93 2.04 -26.72 3.61
N GLU A 94 1.54 -25.49 3.64
CA GLU A 94 0.12 -25.20 3.39
C GLU A 94 -0.34 -25.68 1.99
N ILE A 95 0.51 -25.57 0.98
CA ILE A 95 0.25 -26.13 -0.35
C ILE A 95 0.19 -27.66 -0.30
N LEU A 96 1.13 -28.31 0.36
CA LEU A 96 1.18 -29.78 0.49
C LEU A 96 0.01 -30.32 1.28
N ASP A 97 -0.46 -29.58 2.30
CA ASP A 97 -1.64 -29.91 3.10
C ASP A 97 -2.96 -29.64 2.35
N GLY A 98 -2.89 -29.10 1.11
CA GLY A 98 -4.06 -28.80 0.28
C GLY A 98 -4.82 -27.54 0.67
N ALA A 99 -4.28 -26.73 1.59
CA ALA A 99 -4.89 -25.48 2.04
C ALA A 99 -4.81 -24.36 0.99
N ILE A 100 -3.75 -24.38 0.16
CA ILE A 100 -3.52 -23.41 -0.92
C ILE A 100 -3.26 -24.19 -2.23
N TYR A 101 -3.96 -23.81 -3.29
CA TYR A 101 -3.75 -24.40 -4.60
C TYR A 101 -2.47 -23.84 -5.24
N PRO A 102 -1.53 -24.68 -5.76
CA PRO A 102 -0.33 -24.20 -6.41
C PRO A 102 -0.68 -23.33 -7.62
N GLY A 103 -0.11 -22.12 -7.69
CA GLY A 103 -0.45 -21.14 -8.74
C GLY A 103 -0.20 -21.60 -10.19
N ARG A 104 0.67 -22.64 -10.40
CA ARG A 104 0.90 -23.28 -11.70
C ARG A 104 -0.32 -24.09 -12.20
N LEU A 105 -1.22 -24.42 -11.32
CA LEU A 105 -2.39 -25.26 -11.59
C LEU A 105 -3.68 -24.45 -11.67
N ALA A 106 -3.60 -23.13 -11.59
CA ALA A 106 -4.75 -22.27 -11.87
C ALA A 106 -5.26 -22.56 -13.30
N PRO A 107 -6.58 -22.76 -13.49
CA PRO A 107 -7.15 -23.03 -14.81
C PRO A 107 -6.72 -21.97 -15.82
N ALA A 108 -6.29 -22.41 -16.99
CA ALA A 108 -5.72 -21.58 -18.05
C ALA A 108 -6.53 -20.34 -18.47
N PRO A 109 -7.86 -20.26 -18.39
CA PRO A 109 -8.62 -19.05 -18.73
C PRO A 109 -8.51 -17.95 -17.67
N MET A 110 -8.16 -18.27 -16.42
CA MET A 110 -7.91 -17.27 -15.37
C MET A 110 -6.44 -16.88 -15.24
N ALA A 111 -5.59 -17.46 -16.04
CA ALA A 111 -4.24 -16.97 -16.27
C ALA A 111 -4.28 -15.66 -17.10
N PHE A 112 -5.00 -14.66 -16.65
CA PHE A 112 -4.45 -13.33 -16.73
C PHE A 112 -3.07 -13.49 -16.12
N ARG A 113 -2.06 -13.50 -16.99
CA ARG A 113 -0.66 -13.51 -16.61
C ARG A 113 -0.38 -12.29 -15.76
N PHE A 114 -0.82 -12.29 -14.54
CA PHE A 114 -0.07 -11.69 -13.47
C PHE A 114 1.19 -12.54 -13.36
N ARG A 115 2.11 -12.24 -14.29
CA ARG A 115 3.49 -12.71 -14.30
C ARG A 115 3.95 -12.64 -12.86
N GLU A 116 4.17 -13.85 -12.25
CA GLU A 116 4.63 -14.02 -10.88
C GLU A 116 4.29 -12.82 -9.98
N SER A 117 3.01 -12.65 -9.75
CA SER A 117 2.53 -11.74 -8.76
C SER A 117 3.01 -12.34 -7.44
N ARG A 118 4.08 -11.80 -6.89
CA ARG A 118 4.23 -11.85 -5.45
C ARG A 118 2.86 -11.55 -4.92
N THR A 119 2.25 -12.51 -4.27
CA THR A 119 0.87 -12.44 -3.79
C THR A 119 0.66 -11.04 -3.22
N VAL A 120 -0.46 -10.40 -3.53
CA VAL A 120 -0.82 -9.09 -2.98
C VAL A 120 -1.09 -9.31 -1.49
N SER A 121 -0.03 -9.64 -0.75
CA SER A 121 -0.09 -9.85 0.69
C SER A 121 0.02 -8.50 1.34
N SER A 122 -1.01 -8.13 2.07
CA SER A 122 -1.02 -6.94 2.92
C SER A 122 -0.02 -7.06 4.09
N ASP A 123 0.39 -8.27 4.44
CA ASP A 123 1.30 -8.57 5.56
C ASP A 123 2.77 -8.56 5.12
N ARG A 124 3.19 -7.50 4.42
CA ARG A 124 4.57 -7.32 3.98
C ARG A 124 5.25 -6.13 4.65
N SER A 125 6.58 -6.20 4.70
CA SER A 125 7.43 -5.09 5.14
C SER A 125 7.93 -4.31 3.92
N TYR A 126 7.88 -3.01 3.98
CA TYR A 126 8.33 -2.13 2.91
C TYR A 126 9.75 -1.64 3.18
N SER A 127 10.59 -1.54 2.16
CA SER A 127 11.91 -0.91 2.30
C SER A 127 11.77 0.60 2.52
N LEU A 128 12.77 1.22 3.18
CA LEU A 128 12.75 2.67 3.39
C LEU A 128 12.64 3.44 2.07
N VAL A 129 13.39 3.00 1.05
CA VAL A 129 13.36 3.63 -0.28
C VAL A 129 11.97 3.52 -0.91
N ASN A 130 11.32 2.35 -0.80
CA ASN A 130 9.95 2.18 -1.30
C ASN A 130 8.95 3.04 -0.54
N LEU A 131 9.10 3.19 0.78
CA LEU A 131 8.24 4.09 1.58
C LEU A 131 8.43 5.56 1.19
N VAL A 132 9.66 6.00 0.94
CA VAL A 132 9.93 7.36 0.44
C VAL A 132 9.29 7.56 -0.94
N MET A 133 9.43 6.59 -1.84
CA MET A 133 8.78 6.66 -3.14
C MET A 133 7.25 6.67 -3.02
N MET A 134 6.67 5.84 -2.16
CA MET A 134 5.23 5.82 -1.89
C MET A 134 4.75 7.14 -1.29
N PHE A 135 5.54 7.76 -0.41
CA PHE A 135 5.25 9.09 0.10
C PHE A 135 5.06 10.10 -1.04
N PHE A 136 6.00 10.18 -1.99
CA PHE A 136 5.90 11.10 -3.13
C PHE A 136 4.75 10.74 -4.06
N ILE A 137 4.52 9.45 -4.32
CA ILE A 137 3.39 9.00 -5.15
C ILE A 137 2.06 9.40 -4.50
N PHE A 138 1.89 9.18 -3.20
CA PHE A 138 0.67 9.58 -2.50
C PHE A 138 0.51 11.10 -2.43
N CYS A 139 1.59 11.86 -2.22
CA CYS A 139 1.57 13.31 -2.29
C CYS A 139 1.08 13.80 -3.66
N PHE A 140 1.60 13.22 -4.74
CA PHE A 140 1.24 13.57 -6.10
C PHE A 140 -0.19 13.17 -6.45
N VAL A 141 -0.61 11.96 -6.09
CA VAL A 141 -2.00 11.49 -6.30
C VAL A 141 -2.98 12.37 -5.53
N GLY A 142 -2.68 12.71 -4.28
CA GLY A 142 -3.49 13.64 -3.49
C GLY A 142 -3.57 15.03 -4.12
N TRP A 143 -2.47 15.53 -4.66
CA TRP A 143 -2.45 16.81 -5.38
C TRP A 143 -3.31 16.75 -6.66
N VAL A 144 -3.17 15.72 -7.48
CA VAL A 144 -4.01 15.52 -8.67
C VAL A 144 -5.49 15.46 -8.27
N TRP A 145 -5.83 14.74 -7.20
CA TRP A 145 -7.19 14.65 -6.69
C TRP A 145 -7.77 16.02 -6.32
N GLU A 146 -7.07 16.78 -5.48
CA GLU A 146 -7.52 18.10 -5.03
C GLU A 146 -7.64 19.13 -6.17
N VAL A 147 -6.64 19.14 -7.06
CA VAL A 147 -6.66 20.03 -8.24
C VAL A 147 -7.80 19.67 -9.19
N SER A 148 -8.06 18.36 -9.37
CA SER A 148 -9.17 17.91 -10.22
C SER A 148 -10.52 18.27 -9.63
N LEU A 149 -10.70 18.14 -8.32
CA LEU A 149 -11.93 18.57 -7.64
C LEU A 149 -12.13 20.08 -7.75
N ALA A 150 -11.08 20.87 -7.51
CA ALA A 150 -11.14 22.33 -7.67
C ALA A 150 -11.49 22.72 -9.12
N PHE A 151 -10.88 22.06 -10.10
CA PHE A 151 -11.18 22.31 -11.51
C PHE A 151 -12.63 21.98 -11.90
N ILE A 152 -13.18 20.89 -11.36
CA ILE A 152 -14.57 20.49 -11.60
C ILE A 152 -15.55 21.46 -10.94
N SER A 153 -15.25 21.94 -9.73
CA SER A 153 -16.14 22.84 -8.97
C SER A 153 -16.06 24.29 -9.40
N GLU A 154 -14.87 24.77 -9.74
CA GLU A 154 -14.59 26.20 -9.98
C GLU A 154 -14.30 26.53 -11.45
N GLY A 155 -14.08 25.53 -12.31
CA GLY A 155 -13.78 25.69 -13.72
C GLY A 155 -12.37 26.25 -14.00
N THR A 156 -11.54 26.42 -12.97
CA THR A 156 -10.19 27.00 -13.09
C THR A 156 -9.14 26.08 -12.48
N PHE A 157 -7.94 26.10 -13.04
CA PHE A 157 -6.81 25.38 -12.45
C PHE A 157 -6.29 26.13 -11.23
N VAL A 158 -6.31 25.47 -10.07
CA VAL A 158 -5.79 26.01 -8.81
C VAL A 158 -4.75 25.04 -8.27
N ASN A 159 -3.51 25.52 -8.05
CA ASN A 159 -2.48 24.71 -7.39
C ASN A 159 -2.81 24.60 -5.90
N ARG A 160 -3.32 23.44 -5.48
CA ARG A 160 -3.78 23.20 -4.10
C ARG A 160 -2.62 22.94 -3.14
N GLY A 161 -2.82 23.34 -1.87
CA GLY A 161 -1.87 23.13 -0.78
C GLY A 161 -0.94 24.30 -0.49
N THR A 162 -0.11 24.15 0.52
CA THR A 162 0.81 25.19 1.02
C THR A 162 2.10 25.30 0.19
N LEU A 163 2.43 24.25 -0.55
CA LEU A 163 3.66 24.13 -1.36
C LEU A 163 3.41 24.52 -2.81
N HIS A 164 4.48 24.83 -3.53
CA HIS A 164 4.41 25.25 -4.93
C HIS A 164 4.52 24.07 -5.91
N GLY A 165 5.18 22.99 -5.50
CA GLY A 165 5.29 21.76 -6.28
C GLY A 165 4.00 20.93 -6.28
N PRO A 166 3.91 19.92 -7.18
CA PRO A 166 2.72 19.08 -7.34
C PRO A 166 2.67 17.99 -6.27
N TRP A 167 2.62 18.36 -5.01
CA TRP A 167 2.57 17.45 -3.87
C TRP A 167 1.79 18.02 -2.69
N LEU A 168 0.98 17.16 -2.10
CA LEU A 168 0.30 17.43 -0.83
C LEU A 168 0.85 16.51 0.26
N PRO A 169 1.73 17.02 1.14
CA PRO A 169 2.41 16.21 2.16
C PRO A 169 1.48 15.45 3.09
N ILE A 170 0.29 15.96 3.35
CA ILE A 170 -0.69 15.32 4.22
C ILE A 170 -1.10 13.93 3.70
N TYR A 171 -1.26 13.76 2.37
CA TYR A 171 -1.58 12.48 1.75
C TYR A 171 -0.42 11.49 1.83
N GLY A 172 0.80 11.97 1.53
CA GLY A 172 2.00 11.14 1.64
C GLY A 172 2.28 10.71 3.07
N THR A 173 2.20 11.64 4.02
CA THR A 173 2.40 11.38 5.44
C THR A 173 1.34 10.43 5.97
N GLY A 174 0.06 10.68 5.70
CA GLY A 174 -1.04 9.83 6.10
C GLY A 174 -0.88 8.40 5.57
N GLY A 175 -0.60 8.25 4.28
CA GLY A 175 -0.40 6.95 3.66
C GLY A 175 0.78 6.16 4.27
N VAL A 176 1.94 6.80 4.44
CA VAL A 176 3.12 6.14 5.02
C VAL A 176 2.91 5.81 6.50
N ILE A 177 2.30 6.71 7.29
CA ILE A 177 2.03 6.46 8.70
C ILE A 177 1.05 5.31 8.89
N ILE A 178 0.00 5.20 8.07
CA ILE A 178 -0.90 4.03 8.04
C ILE A 178 -0.10 2.75 7.82
N LEU A 179 0.76 2.72 6.81
CA LEU A 179 1.56 1.54 6.47
C LEU A 179 2.52 1.12 7.58
N ILE A 180 3.01 2.07 8.38
CA ILE A 180 3.96 1.81 9.46
C ILE A 180 3.24 1.47 10.77
N LEU A 181 2.35 2.36 11.23
CA LEU A 181 1.77 2.25 12.57
C LEU A 181 0.66 1.20 12.65
N LEU A 182 -0.13 1.04 11.58
CA LEU A 182 -1.26 0.13 11.57
C LEU A 182 -0.90 -1.28 11.09
N LYS A 183 0.38 -1.59 10.88
CA LYS A 183 0.84 -2.91 10.42
C LYS A 183 0.19 -4.09 11.16
N LYS A 184 0.06 -3.99 12.49
CA LYS A 184 -0.53 -5.05 13.32
C LYS A 184 -2.04 -5.25 13.11
N LEU A 185 -2.73 -4.25 12.56
CA LEU A 185 -4.17 -4.28 12.33
C LEU A 185 -4.55 -4.82 10.95
N ARG A 186 -3.59 -5.00 10.03
CA ARG A 186 -3.84 -5.44 8.64
C ARG A 186 -4.59 -6.77 8.51
N LYS A 187 -4.54 -7.63 9.54
CA LYS A 187 -5.34 -8.87 9.59
C LYS A 187 -6.79 -8.64 10.01
N LYS A 188 -7.15 -7.41 10.41
CA LYS A 188 -8.47 -7.05 10.91
C LYS A 188 -8.98 -5.80 10.20
N PRO A 189 -9.56 -5.91 8.99
CA PRO A 189 -9.90 -4.75 8.13
C PRO A 189 -10.79 -3.71 8.79
N LEU A 190 -11.73 -4.12 9.64
CA LEU A 190 -12.59 -3.17 10.36
C LEU A 190 -11.78 -2.31 11.36
N PHE A 191 -10.85 -2.93 12.10
CA PHE A 191 -9.99 -2.19 13.02
C PHE A 191 -9.00 -1.30 12.29
N GLU A 192 -8.49 -1.75 11.13
CA GLU A 192 -7.65 -0.94 10.24
C GLU A 192 -8.41 0.30 9.76
N PHE A 193 -9.65 0.12 9.29
CA PHE A 193 -10.54 1.21 8.88
C PHE A 193 -10.73 2.24 9.98
N LEU A 194 -11.15 1.81 11.18
CA LEU A 194 -11.40 2.70 12.31
C LEU A 194 -10.10 3.40 12.77
N ALA A 195 -8.99 2.68 12.81
CA ALA A 195 -7.70 3.25 13.19
C ALA A 195 -7.18 4.26 12.16
N ALA A 196 -7.39 4.01 10.85
CA ALA A 196 -7.07 4.95 9.79
C ALA A 196 -7.90 6.24 9.90
N MET A 197 -9.20 6.14 10.20
CA MET A 197 -10.05 7.31 10.47
C MET A 197 -9.51 8.17 11.61
N VAL A 198 -9.18 7.55 12.74
CA VAL A 198 -8.66 8.27 13.92
C VAL A 198 -7.30 8.88 13.65
N LEU A 199 -6.41 8.12 13.03
CA LEU A 199 -5.04 8.54 12.76
C LEU A 199 -5.00 9.70 11.76
N CYS A 200 -5.66 9.55 10.61
CA CYS A 200 -5.67 10.58 9.56
C CYS A 200 -6.51 11.80 9.98
N GLY A 201 -7.65 11.59 10.65
CA GLY A 201 -8.42 12.70 11.23
C GLY A 201 -7.63 13.51 12.26
N GLY A 202 -6.84 12.84 13.09
CA GLY A 202 -5.92 13.51 14.03
C GLY A 202 -4.84 14.31 13.30
N LEU A 203 -4.25 13.75 12.25
CA LEU A 203 -3.26 14.44 11.41
C LEU A 203 -3.88 15.67 10.71
N GLU A 204 -5.06 15.53 10.14
CA GLU A 204 -5.75 16.61 9.45
C GLU A 204 -6.13 17.73 10.43
N TYR A 205 -6.69 17.37 11.58
CA TYR A 205 -7.02 18.35 12.62
C TYR A 205 -5.78 19.12 13.08
N PHE A 206 -4.69 18.41 13.40
CA PHE A 206 -3.44 19.02 13.82
C PHE A 206 -2.83 19.89 12.74
N SER A 207 -2.80 19.43 11.49
CA SER A 207 -2.26 20.20 10.35
C SER A 207 -3.05 21.50 10.14
N SER A 208 -4.38 21.44 10.17
CA SER A 208 -5.24 22.63 10.07
C SER A 208 -4.98 23.61 11.21
N TRP A 209 -4.90 23.10 12.45
CA TRP A 209 -4.61 23.94 13.61
C TRP A 209 -3.22 24.59 13.52
N TYR A 210 -2.20 23.82 13.16
CA TYR A 210 -0.82 24.31 13.02
C TYR A 210 -0.71 25.39 11.94
N LEU A 211 -1.25 25.11 10.76
CA LEU A 211 -1.23 26.07 9.64
C LEU A 211 -1.95 27.37 9.99
N GLU A 212 -3.12 27.31 10.60
CA GLU A 212 -3.85 28.51 11.03
C GLU A 212 -3.05 29.35 12.05
N LYS A 213 -2.39 28.67 13.01
CA LYS A 213 -1.56 29.36 14.02
C LYS A 213 -0.31 30.00 13.45
N THR A 214 0.33 29.38 12.49
CA THR A 214 1.60 29.83 11.91
C THR A 214 1.42 30.85 10.76
N HIS A 215 0.22 30.92 10.17
CA HIS A 215 -0.05 31.78 9.00
C HIS A 215 -1.13 32.84 9.29
N GLY A 216 -1.14 33.41 10.48
CA GLY A 216 -1.98 34.57 10.80
C GLY A 216 -3.48 34.31 10.75
N GLY A 217 -3.95 33.08 11.04
CA GLY A 217 -5.36 32.72 11.04
C GLY A 217 -5.91 32.28 9.68
N GLN A 218 -5.07 32.15 8.65
CA GLN A 218 -5.49 31.60 7.36
C GLN A 218 -5.69 30.10 7.43
N ARG A 219 -6.71 29.61 6.71
CA ARG A 219 -7.04 28.18 6.56
C ARG A 219 -6.95 27.78 5.10
N TRP A 220 -6.47 26.55 4.86
CA TRP A 220 -6.43 25.93 3.54
C TRP A 220 -7.70 25.11 3.25
N TRP A 221 -8.49 24.81 4.28
CA TRP A 221 -9.82 24.22 4.18
C TRP A 221 -10.66 24.58 5.39
N ASP A 222 -11.98 24.54 5.22
CA ASP A 222 -12.96 24.74 6.29
C ASP A 222 -14.19 23.87 6.04
N TYR A 223 -14.43 22.95 6.96
CA TYR A 223 -15.59 22.06 6.94
C TYR A 223 -16.77 22.59 7.79
N THR A 224 -16.80 23.88 8.06
CA THR A 224 -17.94 24.50 8.74
C THR A 224 -19.21 24.25 7.92
N GLY A 225 -20.24 23.65 8.54
CA GLY A 225 -21.48 23.26 7.86
C GLY A 225 -21.55 21.80 7.41
N TYR A 226 -20.44 21.06 7.41
CA TYR A 226 -20.43 19.62 7.17
C TYR A 226 -20.89 18.83 8.40
N PHE A 227 -21.42 17.62 8.18
CA PHE A 227 -21.94 16.78 9.26
C PHE A 227 -20.84 16.40 10.27
N LEU A 228 -21.14 16.52 11.56
CA LEU A 228 -20.20 16.27 12.66
C LEU A 228 -18.82 16.93 12.48
N ASN A 229 -18.79 18.17 11.94
CA ASN A 229 -17.51 18.87 11.88
C ASN A 229 -17.02 19.24 13.29
N LEU A 230 -15.72 19.16 13.48
CA LEU A 230 -15.05 19.59 14.70
C LEU A 230 -14.22 20.84 14.39
N ASN A 231 -14.68 22.00 14.84
CA ASN A 231 -14.04 23.31 14.64
C ASN A 231 -13.77 23.66 13.17
N GLY A 232 -14.56 23.12 12.22
CA GLY A 232 -14.36 23.28 10.78
C GLY A 232 -13.08 22.59 10.25
N ARG A 233 -12.36 21.76 11.06
CA ARG A 233 -11.08 21.18 10.69
C ARG A 233 -11.19 19.76 10.14
N ILE A 234 -12.14 18.99 10.66
CA ILE A 234 -12.47 17.64 10.23
C ILE A 234 -14.01 17.49 10.23
N CYS A 235 -14.50 16.53 9.44
CA CYS A 235 -15.92 16.19 9.37
C CYS A 235 -16.11 14.68 9.18
N ALA A 236 -17.34 14.19 9.37
CA ALA A 236 -17.64 12.76 9.26
C ALA A 236 -17.35 12.21 7.86
N GLU A 237 -17.66 12.96 6.82
CA GLU A 237 -17.42 12.59 5.42
C GLU A 237 -15.92 12.43 5.13
N GLY A 238 -15.11 13.37 5.65
CA GLY A 238 -13.64 13.30 5.56
C GLY A 238 -13.09 12.07 6.29
N LEU A 239 -13.57 11.82 7.51
CA LEU A 239 -13.15 10.65 8.29
C LEU A 239 -13.47 9.32 7.58
N LEU A 240 -14.67 9.19 7.00
CA LEU A 240 -15.04 8.01 6.20
C LEU A 240 -14.12 7.84 4.99
N THR A 241 -13.80 8.94 4.31
CA THR A 241 -12.86 8.94 3.17
C THR A 241 -11.47 8.45 3.60
N PHE A 242 -10.98 8.88 4.77
CA PHE A 242 -9.70 8.39 5.30
C PHE A 242 -9.72 6.92 5.65
N GLY A 243 -10.82 6.42 6.22
CA GLY A 243 -10.97 4.99 6.50
C GLY A 243 -10.94 4.15 5.22
N LEU A 244 -11.72 4.54 4.21
CA LEU A 244 -11.75 3.86 2.91
C LEU A 244 -10.42 3.98 2.17
N GLY A 245 -9.83 5.18 2.18
CA GLY A 245 -8.50 5.42 1.60
C GLY A 245 -7.41 4.60 2.29
N GLY A 246 -7.47 4.47 3.61
CA GLY A 246 -6.58 3.61 4.39
C GLY A 246 -6.66 2.15 3.97
N LEU A 247 -7.87 1.60 3.82
CA LEU A 247 -8.07 0.24 3.30
C LEU A 247 -7.50 0.11 1.88
N ALA A 248 -7.79 1.06 0.99
CA ALA A 248 -7.28 1.04 -0.37
C ALA A 248 -5.74 1.08 -0.40
N ILE A 249 -5.11 1.91 0.44
CA ILE A 249 -3.66 1.99 0.55
C ILE A 249 -3.08 0.66 1.04
N VAL A 250 -3.60 0.10 2.12
CA VAL A 250 -3.03 -1.10 2.77
C VAL A 250 -3.20 -2.35 1.92
N TYR A 251 -4.38 -2.54 1.32
CA TYR A 251 -4.71 -3.82 0.67
C TYR A 251 -4.52 -3.80 -0.84
N LEU A 252 -4.49 -2.64 -1.48
CA LEU A 252 -4.41 -2.53 -2.93
C LEU A 252 -3.19 -1.72 -3.39
N LEU A 253 -3.10 -0.44 -3.00
CA LEU A 253 -2.15 0.49 -3.60
C LEU A 253 -0.71 0.21 -3.18
N ALA A 254 -0.44 0.10 -1.87
CA ALA A 254 0.92 -0.10 -1.40
C ALA A 254 1.52 -1.45 -1.83
N PRO A 255 0.79 -2.60 -1.78
CA PRO A 255 1.30 -3.84 -2.33
C PRO A 255 1.57 -3.78 -3.84
N ALA A 256 0.69 -3.12 -4.61
CA ALA A 256 0.87 -2.95 -6.05
C ALA A 256 2.08 -2.05 -6.38
N LEU A 257 2.21 -0.94 -5.67
CA LEU A 257 3.35 -0.02 -5.81
C LEU A 257 4.66 -0.70 -5.42
N ASP A 258 4.69 -1.45 -4.33
CA ASP A 258 5.88 -2.20 -3.91
C ASP A 258 6.32 -3.20 -4.98
N ASN A 259 5.36 -3.93 -5.57
CA ASN A 259 5.62 -4.83 -6.69
C ASN A 259 6.17 -4.09 -7.92
N LEU A 260 5.69 -2.88 -8.19
CA LEU A 260 6.17 -2.07 -9.29
C LEU A 260 7.58 -1.53 -9.02
N LEU A 261 7.79 -0.94 -7.84
CA LEU A 261 9.06 -0.35 -7.44
C LEU A 261 10.17 -1.40 -7.30
N SER A 262 9.84 -2.61 -6.84
CA SER A 262 10.80 -3.71 -6.73
C SER A 262 11.32 -4.25 -8.07
N ARG A 263 10.72 -3.86 -9.20
CA ARG A 263 11.23 -4.16 -10.56
C ARG A 263 12.36 -3.21 -10.98
N ILE A 264 12.52 -2.10 -10.29
CA ILE A 264 13.52 -1.07 -10.57
C ILE A 264 14.76 -1.38 -9.73
N ASP A 265 15.93 -1.23 -10.31
CA ASP A 265 17.21 -1.35 -9.59
C ASP A 265 17.23 -0.41 -8.37
N THR A 266 17.57 -0.96 -7.20
CA THR A 266 17.52 -0.22 -5.92
C THR A 266 18.41 1.02 -5.94
N ARG A 267 19.54 1.00 -6.65
CA ARG A 267 20.45 2.16 -6.74
C ARG A 267 19.78 3.30 -7.52
N LYS A 268 19.14 2.98 -8.65
CA LYS A 268 18.39 3.97 -9.46
C LYS A 268 17.25 4.55 -8.66
N LEU A 269 16.50 3.69 -7.97
CA LEU A 269 15.38 4.10 -7.13
C LEU A 269 15.83 5.02 -5.98
N THR A 270 16.97 4.70 -5.35
CA THR A 270 17.58 5.54 -4.30
C THR A 270 17.97 6.91 -4.84
N VAL A 271 18.59 6.97 -6.02
CA VAL A 271 18.95 8.25 -6.64
C VAL A 271 17.71 9.10 -6.89
N VAL A 272 16.65 8.51 -7.46
CA VAL A 272 15.37 9.21 -7.68
C VAL A 272 14.77 9.70 -6.37
N ALA A 273 14.75 8.87 -5.34
CA ALA A 273 14.23 9.23 -4.01
C ALA A 273 15.02 10.40 -3.40
N VAL A 274 16.36 10.40 -3.50
CA VAL A 274 17.22 11.48 -2.99
C VAL A 274 16.97 12.78 -3.76
N VAL A 275 16.84 12.71 -5.09
CA VAL A 275 16.54 13.89 -5.92
C VAL A 275 15.16 14.48 -5.56
N LEU A 276 14.14 13.64 -5.43
CA LEU A 276 12.80 14.10 -5.02
C LEU A 276 12.82 14.71 -3.62
N LEU A 277 13.54 14.12 -2.67
CA LEU A 277 13.71 14.68 -1.33
C LEU A 277 14.41 16.05 -1.38
N ALA A 278 15.44 16.21 -2.21
CA ALA A 278 16.11 17.50 -2.36
C ALA A 278 15.17 18.58 -2.91
N PHE A 279 14.42 18.30 -3.97
CA PHE A 279 13.41 19.25 -4.49
C PHE A 279 12.33 19.56 -3.46
N TYR A 280 11.86 18.56 -2.75
CA TYR A 280 10.86 18.72 -1.70
C TYR A 280 11.38 19.60 -0.55
N CYS A 281 12.61 19.39 -0.09
CA CYS A 281 13.23 20.22 0.96
C CYS A 281 13.41 21.68 0.49
N VAL A 282 13.78 21.90 -0.76
CA VAL A 282 13.89 23.26 -1.33
C VAL A 282 12.53 23.93 -1.36
N ASP A 283 11.49 23.23 -1.85
CA ASP A 283 10.13 23.78 -1.89
C ASP A 283 9.59 24.04 -0.48
N GLN A 284 9.84 23.14 0.49
CA GLN A 284 9.49 23.38 1.89
C GLN A 284 10.16 24.64 2.47
N ALA A 285 11.45 24.79 2.22
CA ALA A 285 12.21 25.96 2.71
C ALA A 285 11.72 27.27 2.06
N TYR A 286 11.41 27.24 0.77
CA TYR A 286 10.86 28.37 0.04
C TYR A 286 9.43 28.70 0.52
N SER A 287 8.55 27.72 0.58
CA SER A 287 7.15 27.87 0.96
C SER A 287 6.96 28.24 2.43
N ALA A 288 7.94 27.96 3.30
CA ALA A 288 7.93 28.41 4.69
C ALA A 288 7.97 29.94 4.80
N GLN A 289 8.60 30.63 3.82
CA GLN A 289 8.69 32.09 3.77
C GLN A 289 7.67 32.69 2.80
N HIS A 290 7.30 31.92 1.76
CA HIS A 290 6.40 32.31 0.70
C HIS A 290 5.32 31.23 0.50
N PRO A 291 4.38 31.08 1.44
CA PRO A 291 3.36 30.04 1.32
C PRO A 291 2.48 30.25 0.11
N ASN A 292 2.03 29.17 -0.51
CA ASN A 292 1.07 29.22 -1.60
C ASN A 292 -0.31 29.63 -1.05
N ILE A 293 -0.72 30.85 -1.33
CA ILE A 293 -1.96 31.49 -0.84
C ILE A 293 -2.67 32.22 -1.99
N GLY A 294 -3.98 32.37 -1.88
CA GLY A 294 -4.77 33.10 -2.87
C GLY A 294 -6.18 32.55 -3.05
N ALA A 295 -6.89 33.08 -4.04
CA ALA A 295 -8.23 32.65 -4.38
C ALA A 295 -8.26 31.15 -4.73
N GLY A 296 -9.21 30.40 -4.18
CA GLY A 296 -9.31 28.95 -4.34
C GLY A 296 -8.28 28.14 -3.56
N ILE A 297 -7.30 28.78 -2.89
CA ILE A 297 -6.27 28.11 -2.08
C ILE A 297 -6.51 28.35 -0.59
N THR A 298 -6.68 29.61 -0.18
CA THR A 298 -6.83 30.05 1.22
C THR A 298 -7.98 31.04 1.35
N ASP A 299 -9.18 30.67 0.89
CA ASP A 299 -10.36 31.55 0.93
C ASP A 299 -10.98 31.66 2.32
N TYR A 300 -10.57 30.77 3.22
CA TYR A 300 -11.12 30.63 4.54
C TYR A 300 -10.33 31.45 5.55
N LYS A 301 -10.89 32.55 6.00
CA LYS A 301 -10.34 33.30 7.14
C LYS A 301 -10.97 32.75 8.40
N GLY A 302 -10.20 32.25 9.33
CA GLY A 302 -10.67 31.94 10.66
C GLY A 302 -11.33 33.19 11.28
N SER A 303 -12.45 33.02 11.96
CA SER A 303 -13.34 34.05 12.53
C SER A 303 -12.72 34.96 13.61
N ALA A 304 -11.53 35.45 13.41
CA ALA A 304 -10.78 36.26 14.37
C ALA A 304 -10.65 37.75 13.97
N THR A 305 -11.40 38.26 13.01
CA THR A 305 -11.32 39.71 12.71
C THR A 305 -12.64 40.31 12.20
N SER A 306 -13.75 40.04 12.89
CA SER A 306 -14.97 40.82 12.69
C SER A 306 -15.41 41.45 14.03
N GLN A 307 -14.50 42.13 14.71
CA GLN A 307 -14.82 43.14 15.72
C GLN A 307 -13.68 44.11 15.81
N VAL A 308 -13.64 45.12 14.94
CA VAL A 308 -13.34 46.51 15.26
C VAL A 308 -13.61 47.32 13.99
N SER A 309 -14.74 47.93 13.90
CA SER A 309 -14.97 49.26 13.36
C SER A 309 -16.36 49.70 13.76
#